data_fc48daf89b28385671c644f2f325deed
#
_entry.id   fc48daf89b28385671c644f2f325deed
#
_cell.length_a   1.000
_cell.length_b   1.000
_cell.length_c   1.000
_cell.angle_alpha   90.00
_cell.angle_beta   90.00
_cell.angle_gamma   90.00
#
_symmetry.space_group_name_H-M   'P 1'
#
loop_
_entity.id
_entity.type
_entity.pdbx_description
1 polymer ?
#
loop_
_entity_poly.entity_id
_entity_poly.type
_entity_poly.pdbx_seq_one_letter_code
_entity_poly.pdbx_strand_id
1 'polypeptide(L)'
;KKSVDILDIGCGEGYYTGNIKKFLENLGVESNIIGIDISKEAIISAAKTYKNIDWLVASAMNIPLADESMDFVICMFAKIVPEEKMRVLKNGGKLIVVSTGEKHLIELKEVVYENVRTEFYSPVEDLKIFKHCKTVNCTGKSFITENESIRNLFDMTPYKWRSPKDGVERLFSLDSLEITIDVNIDVFEKV
;
A
#
# COMPACT_ATOMS: atom_id res chain seq x y z
N LYS A 1 -0.47 28.31 -10.57
CA LYS A 1 -0.04 26.89 -10.57
C LYS A 1 -1.25 26.07 -10.20
N LYS A 2 -1.55 25.02 -10.98
CA LYS A 2 -2.66 24.12 -10.68
C LYS A 2 -2.14 23.14 -9.59
N SER A 3 -2.77 23.12 -8.43
CA SER A 3 -2.45 22.11 -7.41
C SER A 3 -3.05 20.76 -7.81
N VAL A 4 -2.46 19.66 -7.31
CA VAL A 4 -2.90 18.30 -7.57
C VAL A 4 -3.56 17.75 -6.31
N ASP A 5 -4.79 17.25 -6.43
CA ASP A 5 -5.54 16.65 -5.34
C ASP A 5 -5.31 15.13 -5.31
N ILE A 6 -4.78 14.62 -4.20
CA ILE A 6 -4.36 13.21 -4.04
C ILE A 6 -5.04 12.61 -2.82
N LEU A 7 -5.63 11.43 -2.98
CA LEU A 7 -6.15 10.62 -1.90
C LEU A 7 -5.29 9.35 -1.75
N ASP A 8 -4.80 9.08 -0.53
CA ASP A 8 -4.13 7.83 -0.17
C ASP A 8 -5.04 6.98 0.72
N ILE A 9 -5.45 5.81 0.24
CA ILE A 9 -6.39 4.90 0.90
C ILE A 9 -5.61 3.78 1.60
N GLY A 10 -5.83 3.62 2.92
CA GLY A 10 -5.08 2.69 3.75
C GLY A 10 -3.69 3.23 4.04
N CYS A 11 -3.59 4.54 4.32
CA CYS A 11 -2.33 5.26 4.48
C CYS A 11 -1.52 4.82 5.72
N GLY A 12 -2.12 4.08 6.66
CA GLY A 12 -1.50 3.68 7.90
C GLY A 12 -0.95 4.88 8.68
N GLU A 13 0.29 4.80 9.13
CA GLU A 13 0.99 5.88 9.85
C GLU A 13 1.55 6.97 8.92
N GLY A 14 1.21 6.94 7.63
CA GLY A 14 1.50 7.99 6.66
C GLY A 14 2.92 7.99 6.08
N TYR A 15 3.69 6.94 6.25
CA TYR A 15 5.09 6.88 5.77
C TYR A 15 5.20 7.15 4.28
N TYR A 16 4.44 6.42 3.46
CA TYR A 16 4.46 6.59 2.00
C TYR A 16 3.82 7.91 1.60
N THR A 17 2.68 8.26 2.19
CA THR A 17 1.98 9.53 1.93
C THR A 17 2.88 10.74 2.17
N GLY A 18 3.61 10.76 3.29
CA GLY A 18 4.56 11.81 3.63
C GLY A 18 5.75 11.89 2.67
N ASN A 19 6.27 10.75 2.22
CA ASN A 19 7.35 10.70 1.23
C ASN A 19 6.87 11.17 -0.15
N ILE A 20 5.65 10.84 -0.56
CA ILE A 20 5.04 11.35 -1.80
C ILE A 20 4.91 12.88 -1.73
N LYS A 21 4.40 13.41 -0.62
CA LYS A 21 4.30 14.87 -0.41
C LYS A 21 5.66 15.55 -0.59
N LYS A 22 6.68 15.06 0.12
CA LYS A 22 8.05 15.58 0.05
C LYS A 22 8.63 15.49 -1.37
N PHE A 23 8.37 14.40 -2.07
CA PHE A 23 8.82 14.22 -3.45
C PHE A 23 8.19 15.25 -4.39
N LEU A 24 6.88 15.49 -4.30
CA LEU A 24 6.17 16.48 -5.09
C LEU A 24 6.65 17.91 -4.80
N GLU A 25 6.88 18.24 -3.52
CA GLU A 25 7.46 19.52 -3.10
C GLU A 25 8.84 19.75 -3.73
N ASN A 26 9.71 18.72 -3.74
CA ASN A 26 11.03 18.78 -4.37
C ASN A 26 10.95 19.00 -5.89
N LEU A 27 9.87 18.56 -6.54
CA LEU A 27 9.59 18.83 -7.95
C LEU A 27 8.92 20.19 -8.19
N GLY A 28 8.64 20.96 -7.14
CA GLY A 28 7.90 22.23 -7.23
C GLY A 28 6.42 22.06 -7.61
N VAL A 29 5.85 20.88 -7.37
CA VAL A 29 4.43 20.57 -7.59
C VAL A 29 3.64 20.88 -6.33
N GLU A 30 2.68 21.79 -6.43
CA GLU A 30 1.71 22.03 -5.36
C GLU A 30 0.73 20.85 -5.28
N SER A 31 0.49 20.33 -4.07
CA SER A 31 -0.41 19.19 -3.89
C SER A 31 -1.20 19.30 -2.59
N ASN A 32 -2.50 18.98 -2.68
CA ASN A 32 -3.35 18.74 -1.53
C ASN A 32 -3.44 17.21 -1.37
N ILE A 33 -2.97 16.69 -0.24
CA ILE A 33 -2.97 15.26 0.01
C ILE A 33 -3.87 14.97 1.20
N ILE A 34 -4.74 13.98 1.03
CA ILE A 34 -5.60 13.44 2.08
C ILE A 34 -5.22 11.97 2.27
N GLY A 35 -4.87 11.58 3.50
CA GLY A 35 -4.66 10.19 3.88
C GLY A 35 -5.86 9.67 4.67
N ILE A 36 -6.39 8.50 4.30
CA ILE A 36 -7.45 7.83 5.06
C ILE A 36 -7.03 6.44 5.51
N ASP A 37 -7.38 6.10 6.74
CA ASP A 37 -7.25 4.76 7.30
C ASP A 37 -8.38 4.47 8.29
N ILE A 38 -8.70 3.19 8.47
CA ILE A 38 -9.70 2.77 9.46
C ILE A 38 -9.15 2.78 10.89
N SER A 39 -7.82 2.68 11.04
CA SER A 39 -7.12 2.70 12.31
C SER A 39 -6.98 4.13 12.83
N LYS A 40 -7.69 4.44 13.89
CA LYS A 40 -7.58 5.74 14.58
C LYS A 40 -6.16 5.97 15.11
N GLU A 41 -5.51 4.94 15.63
CA GLU A 41 -4.16 5.00 16.18
C GLU A 41 -3.14 5.36 15.09
N ALA A 42 -3.24 4.74 13.92
CA ALA A 42 -2.40 5.03 12.78
C ALA A 42 -2.57 6.47 12.30
N ILE A 43 -3.80 6.96 12.18
CA ILE A 43 -4.10 8.34 11.80
C ILE A 43 -3.56 9.35 12.83
N ILE A 44 -3.66 9.06 14.13
CA ILE A 44 -3.08 9.93 15.17
C ILE A 44 -1.55 9.99 15.03
N SER A 45 -0.90 8.87 14.75
CA SER A 45 0.55 8.80 14.50
C SER A 45 0.95 9.61 13.27
N ALA A 46 0.24 9.40 12.15
CA ALA A 46 0.44 10.13 10.89
C ALA A 46 0.32 11.66 11.09
N ALA A 47 -0.75 12.11 11.75
CA ALA A 47 -1.01 13.52 12.01
C ALA A 47 0.02 14.19 12.95
N LYS A 48 0.65 13.42 13.82
CA LYS A 48 1.77 13.90 14.65
C LYS A 48 3.04 14.07 13.83
N THR A 49 3.28 13.18 12.89
CA THR A 49 4.54 13.14 12.12
C THR A 49 4.51 14.08 10.91
N TYR A 50 3.39 14.13 10.17
CA TYR A 50 3.27 14.87 8.92
C TYR A 50 2.19 15.95 8.99
N LYS A 51 2.62 17.22 9.09
CA LYS A 51 1.72 18.37 9.40
C LYS A 51 1.00 18.98 8.19
N ASN A 52 1.51 18.77 6.98
CA ASN A 52 0.99 19.39 5.75
C ASN A 52 0.14 18.42 4.91
N ILE A 53 -0.52 17.48 5.58
CA ILE A 53 -1.38 16.46 4.98
C ILE A 53 -2.64 16.38 5.85
N ASP A 54 -3.79 16.26 5.22
CA ASP A 54 -5.05 16.04 5.91
C ASP A 54 -5.25 14.55 6.20
N TRP A 55 -5.53 14.21 7.46
CA TRP A 55 -5.66 12.84 7.91
C TRP A 55 -7.06 12.57 8.44
N LEU A 56 -7.72 11.54 7.92
CA LEU A 56 -9.10 11.19 8.29
C LEU A 56 -9.20 9.72 8.69
N VAL A 57 -9.90 9.44 9.76
CA VAL A 57 -10.33 8.08 10.10
C VAL A 57 -11.55 7.75 9.25
N ALA A 58 -11.39 6.95 8.22
CA ALA A 58 -12.45 6.63 7.29
C ALA A 58 -12.29 5.24 6.67
N SER A 59 -13.40 4.68 6.18
CA SER A 59 -13.44 3.41 5.47
C SER A 59 -13.27 3.63 3.96
N ALA A 60 -12.49 2.77 3.31
CA ALA A 60 -12.40 2.69 1.85
C ALA A 60 -13.74 2.35 1.16
N MET A 61 -14.73 1.88 1.93
CA MET A 61 -16.07 1.54 1.45
C MET A 61 -17.04 2.72 1.45
N ASN A 62 -16.69 3.83 2.14
CA ASN A 62 -17.49 5.03 2.22
C ASN A 62 -16.53 6.21 2.47
N ILE A 63 -15.99 6.75 1.39
CA ILE A 63 -14.97 7.80 1.43
C ILE A 63 -15.67 9.15 1.65
N PRO A 64 -15.32 9.92 2.72
CA PRO A 64 -15.99 11.17 3.06
C PRO A 64 -15.50 12.35 2.21
N LEU A 65 -15.43 12.16 0.90
CA LEU A 65 -15.05 13.17 -0.08
C LEU A 65 -16.12 13.30 -1.15
N ALA A 66 -16.19 14.47 -1.77
CA ALA A 66 -17.11 14.74 -2.86
C ALA A 66 -16.78 13.90 -4.10
N ASP A 67 -17.77 13.68 -4.95
CA ASP A 67 -17.60 13.09 -6.26
C ASP A 67 -16.65 13.94 -7.10
N GLU A 68 -15.84 13.28 -7.94
CA GLU A 68 -14.94 13.94 -8.90
C GLU A 68 -14.03 15.01 -8.28
N SER A 69 -13.56 14.76 -7.05
CA SER A 69 -12.73 15.73 -6.31
C SER A 69 -11.22 15.44 -6.40
N MET A 70 -10.81 14.21 -6.76
CA MET A 70 -9.41 13.78 -6.73
C MET A 70 -8.82 13.63 -8.12
N ASP A 71 -7.59 14.14 -8.33
CA ASP A 71 -6.82 13.90 -9.56
C ASP A 71 -6.14 12.52 -9.51
N PHE A 72 -5.69 12.10 -8.32
CA PHE A 72 -5.09 10.80 -8.07
C PHE A 72 -5.70 10.12 -6.85
N VAL A 73 -5.88 8.82 -6.96
CA VAL A 73 -6.17 7.93 -5.82
C VAL A 73 -5.07 6.88 -5.76
N ILE A 74 -4.46 6.72 -4.58
CA ILE A 74 -3.44 5.72 -4.31
C ILE A 74 -4.03 4.66 -3.38
N CYS A 75 -3.73 3.39 -3.63
CA CYS A 75 -4.17 2.27 -2.82
C CYS A 75 -3.00 1.27 -2.73
N MET A 76 -2.28 1.29 -1.59
CA MET A 76 -1.14 0.41 -1.36
C MET A 76 -1.51 -0.67 -0.36
N PHE A 77 -1.45 -1.94 -0.79
CA PHE A 77 -1.73 -3.12 0.04
C PHE A 77 -3.07 -3.06 0.81
N ALA A 78 -4.00 -2.24 0.34
CA ALA A 78 -5.29 -2.01 0.96
C ALA A 78 -6.43 -2.59 0.12
N LYS A 79 -7.60 -2.74 0.75
CA LYS A 79 -8.79 -3.28 0.09
C LYS A 79 -9.22 -2.40 -1.09
N ILE A 80 -9.40 -3.03 -2.23
CA ILE A 80 -9.92 -2.38 -3.42
C ILE A 80 -11.46 -2.39 -3.37
N VAL A 81 -12.08 -1.21 -3.48
CA VAL A 81 -13.52 -0.99 -3.65
C VAL A 81 -13.66 -0.11 -4.89
N PRO A 82 -13.92 -0.70 -6.07
CA PRO A 82 -13.86 0.01 -7.34
C PRO A 82 -14.80 1.21 -7.42
N GLU A 83 -16.03 1.08 -6.94
CA GLU A 83 -17.10 2.06 -7.06
C GLU A 83 -16.76 3.38 -6.35
N GLU A 84 -16.25 3.32 -5.12
CA GLU A 84 -15.87 4.51 -4.36
C GLU A 84 -14.66 5.24 -4.98
N LYS A 85 -13.70 4.48 -5.52
CA LYS A 85 -12.56 5.07 -6.24
C LYS A 85 -12.99 5.73 -7.54
N MET A 86 -13.93 5.09 -8.26
CA MET A 86 -14.53 5.66 -9.47
C MET A 86 -15.30 6.95 -9.14
N ARG A 87 -16.04 6.98 -8.02
CA ARG A 87 -16.82 8.14 -7.60
C ARG A 87 -15.95 9.34 -7.30
N VAL A 88 -14.91 9.18 -6.48
CA VAL A 88 -14.08 10.30 -6.02
C VAL A 88 -13.08 10.80 -7.05
N LEU A 89 -12.68 9.99 -8.04
CA LEU A 89 -11.78 10.41 -9.11
C LEU A 89 -12.49 11.34 -10.08
N LYS A 90 -11.80 12.39 -10.50
CA LYS A 90 -12.17 13.23 -11.64
C LYS A 90 -12.09 12.42 -12.95
N ASN A 91 -12.83 12.83 -13.97
CA ASN A 91 -12.69 12.25 -15.33
C ASN A 91 -11.24 12.43 -15.82
N GLY A 92 -10.62 11.37 -16.32
CA GLY A 92 -9.20 11.33 -16.66
C GLY A 92 -8.25 11.20 -15.45
N GLY A 93 -8.79 11.20 -14.22
CA GLY A 93 -8.02 10.97 -13.01
C GLY A 93 -7.42 9.56 -12.95
N LYS A 94 -6.36 9.38 -12.16
CA LYS A 94 -5.59 8.13 -12.12
C LYS A 94 -5.76 7.43 -10.79
N LEU A 95 -6.03 6.13 -10.88
CA LEU A 95 -5.94 5.20 -9.75
C LEU A 95 -4.58 4.47 -9.82
N ILE A 96 -3.82 4.53 -8.77
CA ILE A 96 -2.53 3.83 -8.61
C ILE A 96 -2.73 2.76 -7.55
N VAL A 97 -2.55 1.51 -7.94
CA VAL A 97 -2.66 0.36 -7.03
C VAL A 97 -1.30 -0.29 -6.89
N VAL A 98 -0.87 -0.48 -5.65
CA VAL A 98 0.35 -1.24 -5.34
C VAL A 98 -0.05 -2.56 -4.72
N SER A 99 0.37 -3.66 -5.35
CA SER A 99 0.13 -5.02 -4.90
C SER A 99 1.43 -5.80 -4.79
N THR A 100 1.42 -6.92 -4.05
CA THR A 100 2.59 -7.80 -3.96
C THR A 100 2.80 -8.55 -5.26
N GLY A 101 4.06 -8.64 -5.70
CA GLY A 101 4.48 -9.51 -6.78
C GLY A 101 4.63 -10.98 -6.32
N GLU A 102 4.92 -11.84 -7.26
CA GLU A 102 5.00 -13.29 -7.05
C GLU A 102 6.06 -13.69 -6.01
N LYS A 103 7.21 -12.99 -6.04
CA LYS A 103 8.37 -13.28 -5.17
C LYS A 103 8.40 -12.46 -3.88
N HIS A 104 7.34 -11.69 -3.60
CA HIS A 104 7.32 -10.85 -2.40
C HIS A 104 7.43 -11.68 -1.12
N LEU A 105 8.48 -11.39 -0.32
CA LEU A 105 8.82 -12.09 0.92
C LEU A 105 8.94 -13.61 0.73
N ILE A 106 9.49 -14.06 -0.41
CA ILE A 106 9.58 -15.48 -0.73
C ILE A 106 10.43 -16.23 0.29
N GLU A 107 11.54 -15.65 0.74
CA GLU A 107 12.44 -16.26 1.71
C GLU A 107 11.76 -16.45 3.08
N LEU A 108 10.95 -15.49 3.52
CA LEU A 108 10.15 -15.62 4.73
C LEU A 108 9.12 -16.76 4.60
N LYS A 109 8.47 -16.87 3.43
CA LYS A 109 7.51 -17.95 3.14
C LYS A 109 8.19 -19.32 3.15
N GLU A 110 9.38 -19.44 2.58
CA GLU A 110 10.17 -20.69 2.52
C GLU A 110 10.61 -21.17 3.90
N VAL A 111 10.87 -20.24 4.84
CA VAL A 111 11.15 -20.61 6.24
C VAL A 111 9.88 -21.11 6.95
N VAL A 112 8.76 -20.47 6.70
CA VAL A 112 7.51 -20.75 7.43
C VAL A 112 6.76 -21.97 6.89
N TYR A 113 6.74 -22.17 5.56
CA TYR A 113 5.94 -23.19 4.89
C TYR A 113 6.84 -24.23 4.21
N GLU A 114 6.50 -25.53 4.35
CA GLU A 114 7.17 -26.60 3.61
C GLU A 114 6.91 -26.54 2.09
N ASN A 115 5.71 -26.09 1.72
CA ASN A 115 5.30 -25.92 0.32
C ASN A 115 4.80 -24.49 0.13
N VAL A 116 5.63 -23.65 -0.49
CA VAL A 116 5.27 -22.27 -0.78
C VAL A 116 4.36 -22.22 -1.99
N ARG A 117 3.16 -21.65 -1.81
CA ARG A 117 2.27 -21.31 -2.93
C ARG A 117 2.61 -19.91 -3.41
N THR A 118 2.94 -19.79 -4.68
CA THR A 118 3.18 -18.52 -5.36
C THR A 118 1.88 -18.04 -6.03
N GLU A 119 0.84 -17.80 -5.23
CA GLU A 119 -0.39 -17.21 -5.78
C GLU A 119 -0.15 -15.71 -5.99
N PHE A 120 -0.32 -15.29 -7.22
CA PHE A 120 -0.22 -13.89 -7.62
C PHE A 120 -1.61 -13.28 -7.78
N TYR A 121 -1.84 -12.17 -7.09
CA TYR A 121 -3.07 -11.39 -7.25
C TYR A 121 -2.82 -10.22 -8.21
N SER A 122 -3.59 -10.14 -9.28
CA SER A 122 -3.60 -8.99 -10.19
C SER A 122 -4.87 -8.16 -9.98
N PRO A 123 -4.76 -6.87 -9.63
CA PRO A 123 -5.93 -6.01 -9.46
C PRO A 123 -6.65 -5.69 -10.77
N VAL A 124 -6.05 -6.00 -11.92
CA VAL A 124 -6.60 -5.71 -13.25
C VAL A 124 -7.97 -6.38 -13.45
N GLU A 125 -8.12 -7.61 -12.96
CA GLU A 125 -9.39 -8.34 -13.07
C GLU A 125 -10.53 -7.71 -12.27
N ASP A 126 -10.21 -7.12 -11.09
CA ASP A 126 -11.20 -6.50 -10.21
C ASP A 126 -11.53 -5.05 -10.62
N LEU A 127 -10.67 -4.43 -11.43
CA LEU A 127 -10.74 -3.02 -11.82
C LEU A 127 -11.14 -2.81 -13.28
N LYS A 128 -11.92 -3.73 -13.87
CA LYS A 128 -12.37 -3.66 -15.29
C LYS A 128 -13.22 -2.43 -15.63
N ILE A 129 -13.78 -1.75 -14.63
CA ILE A 129 -14.50 -0.49 -14.81
C ILE A 129 -13.57 0.69 -15.10
N PHE A 130 -12.27 0.52 -14.88
CA PHE A 130 -11.23 1.48 -15.24
C PHE A 130 -10.48 1.03 -16.49
N LYS A 131 -9.90 1.98 -17.19
CA LYS A 131 -8.95 1.68 -18.26
C LYS A 131 -7.57 1.42 -17.65
N HIS A 132 -7.08 0.18 -17.73
CA HIS A 132 -5.71 -0.14 -17.34
C HIS A 132 -4.71 0.54 -18.31
N CYS A 133 -3.77 1.31 -17.77
CA CYS A 133 -2.79 2.06 -18.55
C CYS A 133 -1.44 1.33 -18.62
N LYS A 134 -0.93 0.88 -17.47
CA LYS A 134 0.35 0.18 -17.38
C LYS A 134 0.53 -0.52 -16.05
N THR A 135 1.41 -1.52 -16.05
CA THR A 135 1.98 -2.13 -14.84
C THR A 135 3.49 -1.89 -14.82
N VAL A 136 4.02 -1.50 -13.67
CA VAL A 136 5.47 -1.40 -13.42
C VAL A 136 5.80 -2.34 -12.27
N ASN A 137 6.68 -3.32 -12.53
CA ASN A 137 7.21 -4.17 -11.46
C ASN A 137 8.46 -3.52 -10.84
N CYS A 138 8.50 -3.51 -9.51
CA CYS A 138 9.65 -3.06 -8.74
C CYS A 138 10.11 -4.21 -7.84
N THR A 139 11.34 -4.66 -8.01
CA THR A 139 11.92 -5.72 -7.19
C THR A 139 13.26 -5.30 -6.63
N GLY A 140 13.56 -5.76 -5.42
CA GLY A 140 14.80 -5.50 -4.73
C GLY A 140 14.99 -6.45 -3.56
N LYS A 141 16.20 -6.49 -3.02
CA LYS A 141 16.52 -7.28 -1.83
C LYS A 141 16.83 -6.37 -0.65
N SER A 142 16.45 -6.80 0.54
CA SER A 142 16.79 -6.17 1.80
C SER A 142 17.26 -7.21 2.79
N PHE A 143 18.09 -6.81 3.74
CA PHE A 143 18.64 -7.71 4.74
C PHE A 143 18.26 -7.22 6.14
N ILE A 144 17.57 -8.07 6.88
CA ILE A 144 17.16 -7.82 8.26
C ILE A 144 18.18 -8.49 9.17
N THR A 145 18.77 -7.71 10.07
CA THR A 145 19.86 -8.16 10.97
C THR A 145 19.43 -8.36 12.43
N GLU A 146 18.15 -8.16 12.72
CA GLU A 146 17.61 -8.21 14.08
C GLU A 146 16.38 -9.10 14.14
N ASN A 147 16.38 -10.06 15.08
CA ASN A 147 15.25 -10.97 15.29
C ASN A 147 13.93 -10.24 15.56
N GLU A 148 13.97 -9.15 16.33
CA GLU A 148 12.77 -8.34 16.61
C GLU A 148 12.17 -7.76 15.31
N SER A 149 13.01 -7.29 14.39
CA SER A 149 12.56 -6.77 13.09
C SER A 149 11.96 -7.87 12.21
N ILE A 150 12.46 -9.12 12.28
CA ILE A 150 11.86 -10.27 11.59
C ILE A 150 10.45 -10.55 12.15
N ARG A 151 10.29 -10.53 13.47
CA ARG A 151 8.99 -10.71 14.15
C ARG A 151 8.01 -9.61 13.75
N ASN A 152 8.44 -8.36 13.79
CA ASN A 152 7.63 -7.20 13.41
C ASN A 152 7.19 -7.28 11.94
N LEU A 153 8.09 -7.66 11.03
CA LEU A 153 7.75 -7.88 9.62
C LEU A 153 6.68 -8.98 9.49
N PHE A 154 6.88 -10.12 10.14
CA PHE A 154 5.91 -11.23 10.09
C PHE A 154 4.54 -10.80 10.62
N ASP A 155 4.50 -10.05 11.73
CA ASP A 155 3.27 -9.54 12.35
C ASP A 155 2.49 -8.57 11.45
N MET A 156 3.16 -7.88 10.53
CA MET A 156 2.54 -7.01 9.54
C MET A 156 1.94 -7.79 8.35
N THR A 157 2.24 -9.08 8.21
CA THR A 157 1.74 -9.89 7.10
C THR A 157 0.45 -10.63 7.46
N PRO A 158 -0.38 -10.99 6.46
CA PRO A 158 -1.53 -11.86 6.68
C PRO A 158 -1.14 -13.30 7.09
N TYR A 159 0.13 -13.67 6.97
CA TYR A 159 0.65 -14.99 7.31
C TYR A 159 0.54 -15.28 8.82
N LYS A 160 0.62 -14.26 9.68
CA LYS A 160 0.45 -14.35 11.14
C LYS A 160 -0.73 -15.24 11.56
N TRP A 161 -1.83 -15.20 10.81
CA TRP A 161 -3.08 -15.87 11.16
C TRP A 161 -3.22 -17.28 10.59
N ARG A 162 -2.33 -17.71 9.69
CA ARG A 162 -2.48 -18.95 8.93
C ARG A 162 -1.23 -19.84 8.93
N SER A 163 -0.14 -19.40 9.55
CA SER A 163 1.12 -20.11 9.52
C SER A 163 1.18 -21.28 10.52
N PRO A 164 1.83 -22.40 10.17
CA PRO A 164 2.11 -23.49 11.09
C PRO A 164 2.99 -23.02 12.25
N LYS A 165 2.72 -23.51 13.45
CA LYS A 165 3.46 -23.08 14.67
C LYS A 165 4.96 -23.36 14.57
N ASP A 166 5.33 -24.55 14.12
CA ASP A 166 6.72 -24.96 13.91
C ASP A 166 7.44 -24.07 12.87
N GLY A 167 6.75 -23.65 11.81
CA GLY A 167 7.29 -22.71 10.84
C GLY A 167 7.54 -21.32 11.44
N VAL A 168 6.62 -20.85 12.27
CA VAL A 168 6.79 -19.58 12.99
C VAL A 168 7.95 -19.67 14.00
N GLU A 169 8.08 -20.80 14.71
CA GLU A 169 9.20 -21.05 15.62
C GLU A 169 10.55 -21.03 14.86
N ARG A 170 10.62 -21.68 13.68
CA ARG A 170 11.80 -21.60 12.80
C ARG A 170 12.14 -20.18 12.43
N LEU A 171 11.14 -19.41 11.96
CA LEU A 171 11.34 -18.01 11.58
C LEU A 171 11.86 -17.17 12.77
N PHE A 172 11.27 -17.37 13.95
CA PHE A 172 11.62 -16.62 15.15
C PHE A 172 12.92 -17.06 15.83
N SER A 173 13.56 -18.12 15.34
CA SER A 173 14.91 -18.53 15.74
C SER A 173 16.02 -17.91 14.90
N LEU A 174 15.68 -17.19 13.82
CA LEU A 174 16.68 -16.56 12.96
C LEU A 174 17.18 -15.25 13.56
N ASP A 175 18.48 -15.02 13.51
CA ASP A 175 19.11 -13.75 13.89
C ASP A 175 19.09 -12.73 12.73
N SER A 176 18.98 -13.22 11.49
CA SER A 176 18.93 -12.40 10.29
C SER A 176 18.15 -13.09 9.19
N LEU A 177 17.61 -12.30 8.25
CA LEU A 177 16.86 -12.79 7.10
C LEU A 177 17.05 -11.88 5.90
N GLU A 178 17.46 -12.43 4.77
CA GLU A 178 17.33 -11.73 3.48
C GLU A 178 15.87 -11.82 3.05
N ILE A 179 15.33 -10.76 2.51
CA ILE A 179 13.98 -10.70 1.98
C ILE A 179 13.96 -10.09 0.59
N THR A 180 13.14 -10.63 -0.27
CA THR A 180 12.81 -10.03 -1.56
C THR A 180 11.59 -9.14 -1.42
N ILE A 181 11.76 -7.86 -1.74
CA ILE A 181 10.65 -6.93 -1.95
C ILE A 181 10.29 -7.00 -3.43
N ASP A 182 9.11 -7.46 -3.73
CA ASP A 182 8.59 -7.58 -5.10
C ASP A 182 7.18 -7.02 -5.13
N VAL A 183 6.99 -5.92 -5.84
CA VAL A 183 5.70 -5.21 -5.90
C VAL A 183 5.36 -4.82 -7.34
N ASN A 184 4.08 -4.84 -7.64
CA ASN A 184 3.53 -4.31 -8.88
C ASN A 184 2.80 -3.00 -8.61
N ILE A 185 3.06 -2.02 -9.45
CA ILE A 185 2.40 -0.72 -9.48
C ILE A 185 1.55 -0.67 -10.74
N ASP A 186 0.24 -0.82 -10.56
CA ASP A 186 -0.73 -0.74 -11.64
C ASP A 186 -1.33 0.66 -11.70
N VAL A 187 -1.37 1.24 -12.89
CA VAL A 187 -1.96 2.56 -13.15
C VAL A 187 -3.21 2.40 -14.01
N PHE A 188 -4.31 2.91 -13.50
CA PHE A 188 -5.60 2.93 -14.17
C PHE A 188 -6.07 4.36 -14.39
N GLU A 189 -6.98 4.55 -15.33
CA GLU A 189 -7.61 5.84 -15.68
C GLU A 189 -9.13 5.71 -15.57
N LYS A 190 -9.76 6.71 -14.93
CA LYS A 190 -11.21 6.90 -15.03
C LYS A 190 -11.54 7.47 -16.41
N VAL A 191 -12.32 6.76 -17.20
CA VAL A 191 -12.78 7.14 -18.54
C VAL A 191 -14.25 7.51 -18.53
#